data_61b8391036ebb19ed2b2ffcda793afaf
#
_entry.id   61b8391036ebb19ed2b2ffcda793afaf
#
_cell.length_a   1.000
_cell.length_b   1.000
_cell.length_c   1.000
_cell.angle_alpha   90.00
_cell.angle_beta   90.00
_cell.angle_gamma   90.00
#
_symmetry.space_group_name_H-M   'P 1'
#
loop_
_entity.id
_entity.type
_entity.pdbx_description
1 polymer ?
#
loop_
_entity_poly.entity_id
_entity_poly.type
_entity_poly.pdbx_seq_one_letter_code
_entity_poly.pdbx_strand_id
1 'polypeptide(L)'
;MNPRLVSQSFLGPESDAIFAACEVGIVGLGGGGSHIVQQLAHLGVGNFVPVDDDVVEEKNLNRLVGATADDAKLGRAKTEVAERVIKAINPLANVTPRRMKWQEAITTLRRCDVIFGCVDSYRERDELEHFSRRFLIPYIDLGMDVHEIEGGFSISGQTVLSSPRGPCLRCLGIVTDDRIAREAERYSAAGSRPQVVWANGALASLAVGLFVQLVCPWHKTSAIAACCEFDGNHHRVETSRLDHGGEIRCSHFSSDELGDAFFGRRP
;
A
#
# COMPACT_ATOMS: atom_id res chain seq x y z
N MET A 1 -21.43 12.27 -14.96
CA MET A 1 -20.99 12.20 -13.54
C MET A 1 -21.72 11.06 -12.87
N ASN A 2 -21.00 10.15 -12.24
CA ASN A 2 -21.58 9.01 -11.54
C ASN A 2 -22.27 9.52 -10.26
N PRO A 3 -23.58 9.24 -10.02
CA PRO A 3 -24.29 9.72 -8.83
C PRO A 3 -23.61 9.32 -7.50
N ARG A 4 -22.92 8.20 -7.46
CA ARG A 4 -22.15 7.74 -6.29
C ARG A 4 -20.96 8.66 -5.94
N LEU A 5 -20.42 9.36 -6.92
CA LEU A 5 -19.15 10.10 -6.80
C LEU A 5 -19.36 11.62 -6.77
N VAL A 6 -20.63 12.09 -6.71
CA VAL A 6 -20.96 13.53 -6.74
C VAL A 6 -20.26 14.30 -5.62
N SER A 7 -20.15 13.74 -4.43
CA SER A 7 -19.51 14.40 -3.28
C SER A 7 -18.01 14.62 -3.44
N GLN A 8 -17.35 13.90 -4.36
CA GLN A 8 -15.92 14.06 -4.67
C GLN A 8 -15.65 14.88 -5.95
N SER A 9 -16.67 15.53 -6.52
CA SER A 9 -16.56 16.31 -7.77
C SER A 9 -15.53 17.46 -7.72
N PHE A 10 -15.14 17.89 -6.52
CA PHE A 10 -14.08 18.88 -6.30
C PHE A 10 -12.70 18.40 -6.75
N LEU A 11 -12.50 17.09 -6.91
CA LEU A 11 -11.26 16.50 -7.44
C LEU A 11 -11.05 16.80 -8.93
N GLY A 12 -12.04 17.36 -9.60
CA GLY A 12 -12.00 17.77 -11.00
C GLY A 12 -12.94 16.97 -11.90
N PRO A 13 -13.27 17.52 -13.08
CA PRO A 13 -14.28 16.93 -13.98
C PRO A 13 -13.88 15.55 -14.53
N GLU A 14 -12.59 15.28 -14.66
CA GLU A 14 -12.06 14.02 -15.21
C GLU A 14 -11.77 12.96 -14.12
N SER A 15 -11.94 13.29 -12.83
CA SER A 15 -11.54 12.43 -11.73
C SER A 15 -12.21 11.05 -11.76
N ASP A 16 -13.51 11.00 -12.08
CA ASP A 16 -14.26 9.75 -12.19
C ASP A 16 -13.67 8.83 -13.28
N ALA A 17 -13.30 9.41 -14.43
CA ALA A 17 -12.72 8.67 -15.55
C ALA A 17 -11.30 8.20 -15.23
N ILE A 18 -10.52 9.05 -14.57
CA ILE A 18 -9.15 8.70 -14.12
C ILE A 18 -9.19 7.51 -13.18
N PHE A 19 -9.99 7.56 -12.11
CA PHE A 19 -10.10 6.45 -11.16
C PHE A 19 -10.64 5.18 -11.82
N ALA A 20 -11.66 5.29 -12.70
CA ALA A 20 -12.21 4.14 -13.40
C ALA A 20 -11.20 3.47 -14.33
N ALA A 21 -10.26 4.22 -14.90
CA ALA A 21 -9.20 3.69 -15.77
C ALA A 21 -8.03 3.07 -15.00
N CYS A 22 -7.74 3.53 -13.75
CA CYS A 22 -6.61 3.06 -12.97
C CYS A 22 -6.67 1.55 -12.71
N GLU A 23 -5.53 0.86 -12.90
CA GLU A 23 -5.27 -0.51 -12.45
C GLU A 23 -4.34 -0.48 -11.24
N VAL A 24 -4.83 -0.93 -10.07
CA VAL A 24 -4.13 -0.80 -8.79
C VAL A 24 -3.78 -2.16 -8.23
N GLY A 25 -2.48 -2.38 -7.98
CA GLY A 25 -1.98 -3.55 -7.25
C GLY A 25 -2.02 -3.31 -5.74
N ILE A 26 -2.57 -4.24 -4.98
CA ILE A 26 -2.54 -4.22 -3.51
C ILE A 26 -1.90 -5.51 -3.02
N VAL A 27 -0.69 -5.41 -2.50
CA VAL A 27 0.11 -6.54 -2.02
C VAL A 27 0.07 -6.60 -0.50
N GLY A 28 -0.47 -7.69 0.03
CA GLY A 28 -0.80 -7.84 1.45
C GLY A 28 -2.20 -7.30 1.77
N LEU A 29 -3.11 -8.21 2.13
CA LEU A 29 -4.53 -7.91 2.41
C LEU A 29 -4.88 -8.05 3.90
N GLY A 30 -3.90 -7.77 4.75
CA GLY A 30 -4.07 -7.70 6.19
C GLY A 30 -4.80 -6.43 6.65
N GLY A 31 -4.42 -5.90 7.81
CA GLY A 31 -5.02 -4.70 8.38
C GLY A 31 -5.01 -3.52 7.41
N GLY A 32 -3.83 -3.08 6.96
CA GLY A 32 -3.70 -1.92 6.07
C GLY A 32 -4.32 -2.14 4.69
N GLY A 33 -3.98 -3.26 4.03
CA GLY A 33 -4.45 -3.54 2.67
C GLY A 33 -5.97 -3.68 2.56
N SER A 34 -6.65 -4.24 3.57
CA SER A 34 -8.11 -4.35 3.57
C SER A 34 -8.82 -2.98 3.62
N HIS A 35 -8.28 -2.03 4.38
CA HIS A 35 -8.76 -0.66 4.40
C HIS A 35 -8.51 0.06 3.06
N ILE A 36 -7.34 -0.15 2.43
CA ILE A 36 -7.01 0.41 1.12
C ILE A 36 -7.99 -0.10 0.07
N VAL A 37 -8.22 -1.42 0.01
CA VAL A 37 -9.20 -2.04 -0.88
C VAL A 37 -10.58 -1.38 -0.76
N GLN A 38 -11.07 -1.22 0.47
CA GLN A 38 -12.37 -0.60 0.72
C GLN A 38 -12.40 0.86 0.24
N GLN A 39 -11.40 1.66 0.62
CA GLN A 39 -11.36 3.09 0.29
C GLN A 39 -11.23 3.33 -1.22
N LEU A 40 -10.38 2.58 -1.93
CA LEU A 40 -10.23 2.67 -3.38
C LEU A 40 -11.52 2.28 -4.11
N ALA A 41 -12.25 1.28 -3.61
CA ALA A 41 -13.54 0.90 -4.18
C ALA A 41 -14.58 2.03 -4.02
N HIS A 42 -14.59 2.75 -2.88
CA HIS A 42 -15.43 3.93 -2.67
C HIS A 42 -15.05 5.09 -3.59
N LEU A 43 -13.75 5.32 -3.86
CA LEU A 43 -13.27 6.33 -4.80
C LEU A 43 -13.68 6.06 -6.26
N GLY A 44 -14.06 4.83 -6.58
CA GLY A 44 -14.45 4.46 -7.94
C GLY A 44 -13.31 3.92 -8.80
N VAL A 45 -12.22 3.46 -8.19
CA VAL A 45 -11.16 2.74 -8.92
C VAL A 45 -11.77 1.58 -9.70
N GLY A 46 -11.37 1.45 -10.96
CA GLY A 46 -12.01 0.51 -11.89
C GLY A 46 -11.35 -0.84 -11.99
N ASN A 47 -10.03 -0.96 -11.71
CA ASN A 47 -9.31 -2.21 -11.90
C ASN A 47 -8.43 -2.52 -10.70
N PHE A 48 -8.56 -3.71 -10.14
CA PHE A 48 -7.89 -4.15 -8.91
C PHE A 48 -7.12 -5.45 -9.12
N VAL A 49 -5.91 -5.49 -8.59
CA VAL A 49 -5.07 -6.69 -8.49
C VAL A 49 -4.73 -6.92 -7.01
N PRO A 50 -5.65 -7.49 -6.21
CA PRO A 50 -5.37 -7.88 -4.83
C PRO A 50 -4.51 -9.14 -4.80
N VAL A 51 -3.39 -9.10 -4.06
CA VAL A 51 -2.40 -10.19 -3.96
C VAL A 51 -2.15 -10.54 -2.50
N ASP A 52 -2.41 -11.78 -2.12
CA ASP A 52 -2.13 -12.34 -0.80
C ASP A 52 -2.26 -13.86 -0.87
N ASP A 53 -1.37 -14.63 -0.28
CA ASP A 53 -1.41 -16.10 -0.28
C ASP A 53 -2.15 -16.68 0.94
N ASP A 54 -2.44 -15.86 1.94
CA ASP A 54 -3.06 -16.26 3.20
C ASP A 54 -4.58 -16.46 3.13
N VAL A 55 -5.07 -17.13 4.16
CA VAL A 55 -6.49 -17.24 4.49
C VAL A 55 -6.84 -16.37 5.69
N VAL A 56 -8.13 -16.12 5.88
CA VAL A 56 -8.66 -15.46 7.06
C VAL A 56 -8.57 -16.41 8.26
N GLU A 57 -7.95 -15.93 9.33
CA GLU A 57 -7.90 -16.60 10.63
C GLU A 57 -8.63 -15.75 11.67
N GLU A 58 -9.07 -16.37 12.79
CA GLU A 58 -9.77 -15.68 13.86
C GLU A 58 -8.96 -14.48 14.41
N LYS A 59 -7.62 -14.63 14.54
CA LYS A 59 -6.74 -13.55 14.96
C LYS A 59 -6.68 -12.35 14.01
N ASN A 60 -7.21 -12.47 12.78
CA ASN A 60 -7.28 -11.38 11.81
C ASN A 60 -8.52 -10.51 11.97
N LEU A 61 -9.59 -11.03 12.58
CA LEU A 61 -10.89 -10.35 12.68
C LEU A 61 -10.84 -9.02 13.43
N ASN A 62 -9.82 -8.82 14.24
CA ASN A 62 -9.63 -7.55 14.97
C ASN A 62 -9.16 -6.38 14.06
N ARG A 63 -8.77 -6.65 12.78
CA ARG A 63 -8.20 -5.64 11.92
C ARG A 63 -8.48 -5.79 10.42
N LEU A 64 -8.90 -6.97 9.97
CA LEU A 64 -9.16 -7.23 8.54
C LEU A 64 -10.58 -6.78 8.20
N VAL A 65 -10.69 -5.62 7.54
CA VAL A 65 -11.97 -5.03 7.15
C VAL A 65 -12.68 -5.89 6.11
N GLY A 66 -13.97 -6.13 6.34
CA GLY A 66 -14.81 -6.93 5.46
C GLY A 66 -14.77 -8.43 5.73
N ALA A 67 -13.83 -8.92 6.56
CA ALA A 67 -13.85 -10.30 7.01
C ALA A 67 -14.91 -10.55 8.09
N THR A 68 -15.48 -11.74 8.08
CA THR A 68 -16.51 -12.20 9.02
C THR A 68 -16.01 -13.42 9.81
N ALA A 69 -16.71 -13.74 10.92
CA ALA A 69 -16.42 -14.95 11.67
C ALA A 69 -16.58 -16.22 10.82
N ASP A 70 -17.49 -16.22 9.86
CA ASP A 70 -17.68 -17.36 8.96
C ASP A 70 -16.52 -17.47 7.96
N ASP A 71 -15.94 -16.38 7.52
CA ASP A 71 -14.72 -16.41 6.66
C ASP A 71 -13.56 -17.07 7.42
N ALA A 72 -13.38 -16.76 8.71
CA ALA A 72 -12.35 -17.37 9.52
C ALA A 72 -12.59 -18.87 9.75
N LYS A 73 -13.83 -19.27 10.04
CA LYS A 73 -14.21 -20.70 10.19
C LYS A 73 -13.98 -21.52 8.93
N LEU A 74 -14.22 -20.91 7.76
CA LEU A 74 -14.08 -21.58 6.46
C LEU A 74 -12.65 -21.48 5.89
N GLY A 75 -11.75 -20.75 6.53
CA GLY A 75 -10.42 -20.47 5.97
C GLY A 75 -10.49 -19.81 4.61
N ARG A 76 -11.38 -18.82 4.44
CA ARG A 76 -11.58 -18.12 3.16
C ARG A 76 -10.32 -17.34 2.79
N ALA A 77 -9.94 -17.36 1.53
CA ALA A 77 -8.79 -16.59 1.06
C ALA A 77 -9.01 -15.08 1.29
N LYS A 78 -8.00 -14.35 1.76
CA LYS A 78 -8.09 -12.90 1.94
C LYS A 78 -8.41 -12.18 0.62
N THR A 79 -7.92 -12.71 -0.50
CA THR A 79 -8.23 -12.21 -1.84
C THR A 79 -9.71 -12.33 -2.20
N GLU A 80 -10.40 -13.39 -1.77
CA GLU A 80 -11.85 -13.54 -1.98
C GLU A 80 -12.65 -12.52 -1.13
N VAL A 81 -12.20 -12.26 0.09
CA VAL A 81 -12.80 -11.21 0.95
C VAL A 81 -12.63 -9.85 0.29
N ALA A 82 -11.42 -9.53 -0.20
CA ALA A 82 -11.15 -8.28 -0.92
C ALA A 82 -12.05 -8.12 -2.15
N GLU A 83 -12.17 -9.16 -2.98
CA GLU A 83 -13.05 -9.15 -4.15
C GLU A 83 -14.51 -8.92 -3.75
N ARG A 84 -14.99 -9.59 -2.72
CA ARG A 84 -16.36 -9.41 -2.20
C ARG A 84 -16.60 -7.95 -1.77
N VAL A 85 -15.67 -7.35 -1.04
CA VAL A 85 -15.75 -5.95 -0.58
C VAL A 85 -15.78 -5.01 -1.78
N ILE A 86 -14.86 -5.17 -2.74
CA ILE A 86 -14.81 -4.34 -3.94
C ILE A 86 -16.14 -4.42 -4.70
N LYS A 87 -16.61 -5.63 -4.98
CA LYS A 87 -17.83 -5.85 -5.76
C LYS A 87 -19.11 -5.36 -5.06
N ALA A 88 -19.15 -5.42 -3.74
CA ALA A 88 -20.26 -4.87 -2.96
C ALA A 88 -20.33 -3.33 -3.04
N ILE A 89 -19.17 -2.66 -3.13
CA ILE A 89 -19.09 -1.20 -3.20
C ILE A 89 -19.11 -0.71 -4.64
N ASN A 90 -18.33 -1.32 -5.53
CA ASN A 90 -18.20 -0.98 -6.94
C ASN A 90 -18.44 -2.23 -7.82
N PRO A 91 -19.72 -2.57 -8.13
CA PRO A 91 -20.04 -3.76 -8.90
C PRO A 91 -19.42 -3.81 -10.30
N LEU A 92 -19.10 -2.64 -10.88
CA LEU A 92 -18.50 -2.52 -12.21
C LEU A 92 -16.98 -2.67 -12.21
N ALA A 93 -16.33 -2.65 -11.07
CA ALA A 93 -14.87 -2.81 -10.98
C ALA A 93 -14.43 -4.19 -11.49
N ASN A 94 -13.36 -4.23 -12.25
CA ASN A 94 -12.67 -5.46 -12.60
C ASN A 94 -11.75 -5.87 -11.46
N VAL A 95 -11.82 -7.12 -11.02
CA VAL A 95 -10.97 -7.63 -9.95
C VAL A 95 -10.24 -8.86 -10.47
N THR A 96 -8.92 -8.85 -10.33
CA THR A 96 -8.03 -9.93 -10.74
C THR A 96 -7.30 -10.47 -9.52
N PRO A 97 -7.96 -11.23 -8.64
CA PRO A 97 -7.35 -11.70 -7.40
C PRO A 97 -6.22 -12.69 -7.68
N ARG A 98 -5.13 -12.59 -6.90
CA ARG A 98 -3.96 -13.47 -6.97
C ARG A 98 -3.69 -14.08 -5.60
N ARG A 99 -4.20 -15.29 -5.38
CA ARG A 99 -3.92 -16.06 -4.17
C ARG A 99 -2.58 -16.77 -4.30
N MET A 100 -1.50 -16.01 -4.19
CA MET A 100 -0.12 -16.47 -4.31
C MET A 100 0.81 -15.44 -3.71
N LYS A 101 2.07 -15.79 -3.52
CA LYS A 101 3.11 -14.82 -3.17
C LYS A 101 3.25 -13.79 -4.29
N TRP A 102 3.51 -12.55 -3.94
CA TRP A 102 3.57 -11.48 -4.93
C TRP A 102 4.66 -11.69 -5.99
N GLN A 103 5.74 -12.40 -5.64
CA GLN A 103 6.83 -12.76 -6.57
C GLN A 103 6.33 -13.66 -7.72
N GLU A 104 5.26 -14.38 -7.52
CA GLU A 104 4.60 -15.21 -8.55
C GLU A 104 3.61 -14.39 -9.39
N ALA A 105 3.15 -13.24 -8.88
CA ALA A 105 2.19 -12.34 -9.53
C ALA A 105 2.84 -11.25 -10.41
N ILE A 106 4.16 -11.28 -10.61
CA ILE A 106 4.96 -10.25 -11.31
C ILE A 106 4.36 -9.87 -12.68
N THR A 107 3.94 -10.85 -13.47
CA THR A 107 3.37 -10.61 -14.81
C THR A 107 2.09 -9.79 -14.79
N THR A 108 1.33 -9.86 -13.70
CA THR A 108 0.13 -9.05 -13.49
C THR A 108 0.49 -7.69 -12.88
N LEU A 109 1.28 -7.69 -11.80
CA LEU A 109 1.65 -6.48 -11.07
C LEU A 109 2.41 -5.45 -11.92
N ARG A 110 3.26 -5.89 -12.87
CA ARG A 110 3.99 -4.98 -13.76
C ARG A 110 3.11 -4.14 -14.69
N ARG A 111 1.80 -4.40 -14.74
CA ARG A 111 0.84 -3.66 -15.56
C ARG A 111 0.07 -2.62 -14.75
N CYS A 112 0.18 -2.66 -13.42
CA CYS A 112 -0.51 -1.72 -12.55
C CYS A 112 0.06 -0.30 -12.73
N ASP A 113 -0.81 0.68 -12.63
CA ASP A 113 -0.45 2.10 -12.62
C ASP A 113 0.17 2.52 -11.29
N VAL A 114 -0.24 1.87 -10.19
CA VAL A 114 0.26 2.09 -8.83
C VAL A 114 0.24 0.76 -8.07
N ILE A 115 1.23 0.55 -7.21
CA ILE A 115 1.26 -0.60 -6.29
C ILE A 115 1.25 -0.11 -4.85
N PHE A 116 0.34 -0.65 -4.04
CA PHE A 116 0.34 -0.50 -2.59
C PHE A 116 1.02 -1.71 -1.94
N GLY A 117 2.05 -1.45 -1.14
CA GLY A 117 2.73 -2.46 -0.33
C GLY A 117 2.22 -2.41 1.12
N CYS A 118 1.55 -3.48 1.52
CA CYS A 118 0.97 -3.65 2.86
C CYS A 118 1.50 -4.93 3.52
N VAL A 119 2.72 -5.31 3.16
CA VAL A 119 3.42 -6.48 3.70
C VAL A 119 4.15 -6.14 5.00
N ASP A 120 4.25 -7.12 5.89
CA ASP A 120 4.81 -6.91 7.23
C ASP A 120 6.34 -6.98 7.26
N SER A 121 6.98 -7.66 6.29
CA SER A 121 8.42 -7.90 6.26
C SER A 121 9.18 -6.74 5.64
N TYR A 122 10.23 -6.25 6.31
CA TYR A 122 11.15 -5.24 5.76
C TYR A 122 11.82 -5.71 4.48
N ARG A 123 12.16 -7.00 4.40
CA ARG A 123 12.73 -7.59 3.20
C ARG A 123 11.74 -7.55 2.04
N GLU A 124 10.50 -7.97 2.25
CA GLU A 124 9.48 -7.93 1.20
C GLU A 124 9.16 -6.51 0.75
N ARG A 125 9.15 -5.54 1.66
CA ARG A 125 8.98 -4.11 1.34
C ARG A 125 10.11 -3.61 0.44
N ASP A 126 11.37 -3.96 0.75
CA ASP A 126 12.55 -3.63 -0.06
C ASP A 126 12.46 -4.26 -1.45
N GLU A 127 12.17 -5.55 -1.53
CA GLU A 127 12.05 -6.29 -2.79
C GLU A 127 10.90 -5.77 -3.66
N LEU A 128 9.75 -5.43 -3.06
CA LEU A 128 8.60 -4.89 -3.77
C LEU A 128 8.85 -3.46 -4.28
N GLU A 129 9.58 -2.65 -3.52
CA GLU A 129 10.05 -1.35 -3.99
C GLU A 129 11.01 -1.50 -5.18
N HIS A 130 11.97 -2.43 -5.12
CA HIS A 130 12.88 -2.75 -6.23
C HIS A 130 12.10 -3.15 -7.49
N PHE A 131 11.14 -4.06 -7.34
CA PHE A 131 10.26 -4.44 -8.43
C PHE A 131 9.53 -3.25 -9.03
N SER A 132 8.91 -2.42 -8.20
CA SER A 132 8.12 -1.28 -8.65
C SER A 132 8.99 -0.27 -9.40
N ARG A 133 10.18 0.05 -8.89
CA ARG A 133 11.12 0.95 -9.55
C ARG A 133 11.68 0.38 -10.85
N ARG A 134 11.90 -0.94 -10.90
CA ARG A 134 12.32 -1.62 -12.13
C ARG A 134 11.32 -1.42 -13.27
N PHE A 135 10.04 -1.41 -12.97
CA PHE A 135 8.97 -1.21 -13.96
C PHE A 135 8.44 0.23 -14.02
N LEU A 136 9.10 1.18 -13.33
CA LEU A 136 8.71 2.59 -13.23
C LEU A 136 7.30 2.81 -12.69
N ILE A 137 6.84 1.91 -11.83
CA ILE A 137 5.53 1.97 -11.19
C ILE A 137 5.68 2.73 -9.86
N PRO A 138 4.89 3.78 -9.60
CA PRO A 138 4.82 4.38 -8.29
C PRO A 138 4.44 3.35 -7.22
N TYR A 139 5.19 3.34 -6.13
CA TYR A 139 4.99 2.41 -5.01
C TYR A 139 4.57 3.20 -3.77
N ILE A 140 3.43 2.84 -3.19
CA ILE A 140 2.93 3.42 -1.95
C ILE A 140 3.07 2.36 -0.86
N ASP A 141 4.04 2.58 0.02
CA ASP A 141 4.33 1.70 1.13
C ASP A 141 3.55 2.10 2.37
N LEU A 142 3.05 1.12 3.11
CA LEU A 142 2.36 1.30 4.37
C LEU A 142 2.95 0.37 5.42
N GLY A 143 3.46 0.95 6.50
CA GLY A 143 3.98 0.20 7.64
C GLY A 143 3.41 0.71 8.95
N MET A 144 2.98 -0.22 9.81
CA MET A 144 2.56 0.05 11.19
C MET A 144 3.41 -0.78 12.15
N ASP A 145 3.79 -0.18 13.25
CA ASP A 145 4.54 -0.86 14.31
C ASP A 145 3.93 -0.56 15.69
N VAL A 146 3.96 -1.55 16.56
CA VAL A 146 3.63 -1.44 17.98
C VAL A 146 4.79 -2.03 18.75
N HIS A 147 5.43 -1.23 19.57
CA HIS A 147 6.56 -1.68 20.38
C HIS A 147 6.41 -1.25 21.83
N GLU A 148 6.96 -2.07 22.72
CA GLU A 148 6.97 -1.79 24.15
C GLU A 148 7.97 -0.67 24.46
N ILE A 149 7.53 0.25 25.31
CA ILE A 149 8.33 1.35 25.86
C ILE A 149 8.19 1.35 27.36
N GLU A 150 9.02 2.13 28.08
CA GLU A 150 8.86 2.29 29.51
C GLU A 150 7.47 2.85 29.84
N GLY A 151 6.70 2.10 30.62
CA GLY A 151 5.35 2.46 31.05
C GLY A 151 4.21 2.16 30.08
N GLY A 152 4.47 1.42 28.96
CA GLY A 152 3.39 1.03 28.05
C GLY A 152 3.83 0.65 26.65
N PHE A 153 3.05 1.08 25.66
CA PHE A 153 3.30 0.77 24.25
C PHE A 153 3.30 2.04 23.41
N SER A 154 4.15 2.06 22.39
CA SER A 154 4.13 3.05 21.34
C SER A 154 3.49 2.46 20.08
N ILE A 155 2.56 3.20 19.49
CA ILE A 155 1.93 2.88 18.22
C ILE A 155 2.39 3.92 17.21
N SER A 156 3.07 3.49 16.18
CA SER A 156 3.58 4.37 15.13
C SER A 156 3.42 3.73 13.77
N GLY A 157 3.60 4.51 12.74
CA GLY A 157 3.60 4.01 11.38
C GLY A 157 3.94 5.08 10.38
N GLN A 158 4.07 4.69 9.14
CA GLN A 158 4.33 5.62 8.05
C GLN A 158 3.67 5.15 6.76
N THR A 159 3.38 6.13 5.90
CA THR A 159 3.08 5.90 4.49
C THR A 159 4.12 6.61 3.63
N VAL A 160 4.61 5.93 2.61
CA VAL A 160 5.67 6.46 1.74
C VAL A 160 5.25 6.33 0.28
N LEU A 161 5.37 7.41 -0.46
CA LEU A 161 5.32 7.39 -1.92
C LEU A 161 6.76 7.29 -2.46
N SER A 162 7.14 6.10 -2.88
CA SER A 162 8.38 5.86 -3.60
C SER A 162 8.13 5.97 -5.10
N SER A 163 8.70 6.99 -5.71
CA SER A 163 8.65 7.20 -7.15
C SER A 163 10.03 6.97 -7.78
N PRO A 164 10.12 6.68 -9.09
CA PRO A 164 11.41 6.39 -9.74
C PRO A 164 12.49 7.46 -9.59
N ARG A 165 12.12 8.71 -9.34
CA ARG A 165 13.06 9.84 -9.16
C ARG A 165 13.11 10.38 -7.73
N GLY A 166 12.24 9.88 -6.86
CA GLY A 166 12.15 10.31 -5.46
C GLY A 166 13.03 9.48 -4.52
N PRO A 167 13.02 9.82 -3.21
CA PRO A 167 13.66 9.01 -2.19
C PRO A 167 13.03 7.61 -2.14
N CYS A 168 13.84 6.61 -1.81
CA CYS A 168 13.39 5.25 -1.56
C CYS A 168 13.22 4.98 -0.06
N LEU A 169 12.68 3.83 0.31
CA LEU A 169 12.52 3.42 1.71
C LEU A 169 13.85 3.42 2.48
N ARG A 170 14.95 3.08 1.80
CA ARG A 170 16.31 3.13 2.38
C ARG A 170 16.81 4.57 2.57
N CYS A 171 16.52 5.48 1.62
CA CYS A 171 16.82 6.92 1.77
C CYS A 171 16.13 7.52 2.98
N LEU A 172 14.91 7.06 3.27
CA LEU A 172 14.09 7.51 4.40
C LEU A 172 14.41 6.78 5.72
N GLY A 173 15.35 5.83 5.71
CA GLY A 173 15.72 5.04 6.89
C GLY A 173 14.62 4.07 7.36
N ILE A 174 13.62 3.81 6.53
CA ILE A 174 12.52 2.90 6.85
C ILE A 174 12.97 1.45 6.70
N VAL A 175 13.66 1.15 5.61
CA VAL A 175 14.35 -0.12 5.40
C VAL A 175 15.84 0.09 5.62
N THR A 176 16.44 -0.72 6.50
CA THR A 176 17.88 -0.76 6.75
C THR A 176 18.32 -2.21 6.87
N ASP A 177 19.60 -2.48 6.60
CA ASP A 177 20.15 -3.84 6.73
C ASP A 177 20.02 -4.36 8.17
N ASP A 178 20.19 -3.49 9.17
CA ASP A 178 19.96 -3.82 10.58
C ASP A 178 18.53 -4.23 10.88
N ARG A 179 17.52 -3.55 10.29
CA ARG A 179 16.12 -3.92 10.48
C ARG A 179 15.79 -5.24 9.81
N ILE A 180 16.32 -5.49 8.62
CA ILE A 180 16.18 -6.77 7.92
C ILE A 180 16.84 -7.90 8.71
N ALA A 181 18.05 -7.68 9.24
CA ALA A 181 18.76 -8.68 10.04
C ALA A 181 18.01 -9.01 11.34
N ARG A 182 17.58 -7.99 12.10
CA ARG A 182 16.79 -8.17 13.32
C ARG A 182 15.45 -8.86 13.09
N GLU A 183 14.82 -8.62 11.94
CA GLU A 183 13.60 -9.32 11.57
C GLU A 183 13.84 -10.81 11.38
N ALA A 184 14.92 -11.19 10.68
CA ALA A 184 15.28 -12.58 10.46
C ALA A 184 15.56 -13.33 11.79
N GLU A 185 16.16 -12.65 12.79
CA GLU A 185 16.37 -13.21 14.14
C GLU A 185 15.03 -13.40 14.90
N ARG A 186 14.09 -12.45 14.79
CA ARG A 186 12.79 -12.51 15.47
C ARG A 186 11.83 -13.53 14.87
N TYR A 187 11.92 -13.84 13.58
CA TYR A 187 11.11 -14.91 12.96
C TYR A 187 11.37 -16.30 13.55
N SER A 188 12.50 -16.48 14.23
CA SER A 188 12.79 -17.71 14.98
C SER A 188 12.04 -17.82 16.33
N ALA A 189 11.48 -16.71 16.85
CA ALA A 189 10.73 -16.63 18.11
C ALA A 189 9.27 -16.24 17.84
N ALA A 190 8.46 -17.23 17.46
CA ALA A 190 7.04 -17.13 17.07
C ALA A 190 6.23 -16.10 17.86
N GLY A 191 5.94 -14.96 17.28
CA GLY A 191 5.00 -13.97 17.80
C GLY A 191 4.35 -13.20 16.66
N SER A 192 3.02 -13.12 16.63
CA SER A 192 2.31 -12.23 15.71
C SER A 192 2.67 -10.78 16.06
N ARG A 193 3.01 -9.95 15.06
CA ARG A 193 3.20 -8.51 15.28
C ARG A 193 1.89 -7.91 15.79
N PRO A 194 1.89 -7.14 16.90
CA PRO A 194 0.70 -6.46 17.37
C PRO A 194 0.18 -5.50 16.29
N GLN A 195 -1.11 -5.54 16.02
CA GLN A 195 -1.76 -4.65 15.06
C GLN A 195 -3.14 -4.28 15.55
N VAL A 196 -3.58 -3.06 15.24
CA VAL A 196 -4.90 -2.55 15.60
C VAL A 196 -5.60 -1.93 14.40
N VAL A 197 -6.93 -2.08 14.35
CA VAL A 197 -7.75 -1.66 13.19
C VAL A 197 -7.65 -0.15 12.93
N TRP A 198 -7.71 0.67 13.96
CA TRP A 198 -7.78 2.12 13.80
C TRP A 198 -6.47 2.76 13.30
N ALA A 199 -5.32 2.28 13.77
CA ALA A 199 -4.02 2.75 13.27
C ALA A 199 -3.79 2.32 11.82
N ASN A 200 -4.14 1.08 11.46
CA ASN A 200 -4.14 0.62 10.08
C ASN A 200 -5.07 1.47 9.21
N GLY A 201 -6.26 1.82 9.71
CA GLY A 201 -7.22 2.68 9.00
C GLY A 201 -6.69 4.09 8.75
N ALA A 202 -6.06 4.71 9.75
CA ALA A 202 -5.45 6.04 9.63
C ALA A 202 -4.34 6.04 8.55
N LEU A 203 -3.41 5.09 8.64
CA LEU A 203 -2.32 4.93 7.68
C LEU A 203 -2.82 4.62 6.27
N ALA A 204 -3.82 3.74 6.14
CA ALA A 204 -4.44 3.45 4.86
C ALA A 204 -5.10 4.69 4.23
N SER A 205 -5.73 5.54 5.04
CA SER A 205 -6.32 6.80 4.56
C SER A 205 -5.26 7.79 4.07
N LEU A 206 -4.11 7.86 4.73
CA LEU A 206 -2.97 8.65 4.26
C LEU A 206 -2.42 8.10 2.94
N ALA A 207 -2.27 6.78 2.83
CA ALA A 207 -1.79 6.13 1.61
C ALA A 207 -2.74 6.36 0.42
N VAL A 208 -4.04 6.26 0.64
CA VAL A 208 -5.05 6.58 -0.38
C VAL A 208 -5.05 8.06 -0.73
N GLY A 209 -4.80 8.96 0.24
CA GLY A 209 -4.60 10.38 0.01
C GLY A 209 -3.41 10.66 -0.93
N LEU A 210 -2.27 9.99 -0.72
CA LEU A 210 -1.10 10.07 -1.61
C LEU A 210 -1.44 9.57 -3.04
N PHE A 211 -2.18 8.48 -3.16
CA PHE A 211 -2.67 8.00 -4.45
C PHE A 211 -3.54 9.02 -5.17
N VAL A 212 -4.51 9.62 -4.47
CA VAL A 212 -5.39 10.66 -5.05
C VAL A 212 -4.57 11.85 -5.54
N GLN A 213 -3.60 12.32 -4.77
CA GLN A 213 -2.71 13.41 -5.17
C GLN A 213 -1.85 13.05 -6.38
N LEU A 214 -1.42 11.80 -6.49
CA LEU A 214 -0.60 11.30 -7.60
C LEU A 214 -1.37 11.28 -8.93
N VAL A 215 -2.61 10.76 -8.93
CA VAL A 215 -3.38 10.52 -10.16
C VAL A 215 -4.34 11.67 -10.50
N CYS A 216 -4.73 12.46 -9.50
CA CYS A 216 -5.75 13.50 -9.62
C CYS A 216 -5.28 14.77 -8.90
N PRO A 217 -4.42 15.61 -9.51
CA PRO A 217 -3.86 16.79 -8.86
C PRO A 217 -4.96 17.87 -8.68
N TRP A 218 -5.76 17.74 -7.64
CA TRP A 218 -6.91 18.60 -7.33
C TRP A 218 -6.55 19.91 -6.60
N HIS A 219 -5.32 20.03 -6.15
CA HIS A 219 -4.85 21.26 -5.50
C HIS A 219 -3.53 21.76 -6.13
N LYS A 220 -3.25 23.05 -5.93
CA LYS A 220 -2.12 23.73 -6.57
C LYS A 220 -0.76 23.50 -5.90
N THR A 221 -0.66 22.66 -4.90
CA THR A 221 0.63 22.38 -4.23
C THR A 221 1.49 21.53 -5.15
N SER A 222 2.68 22.01 -5.47
CA SER A 222 3.57 21.39 -6.44
C SER A 222 4.31 20.16 -5.92
N ALA A 223 4.32 19.92 -4.61
CA ALA A 223 5.03 18.80 -3.99
C ALA A 223 4.04 17.84 -3.34
N ILE A 224 4.12 16.56 -3.73
CA ILE A 224 3.48 15.45 -3.01
C ILE A 224 4.45 15.05 -1.90
N ALA A 225 3.97 14.96 -0.66
CA ALA A 225 4.79 14.48 0.44
C ALA A 225 5.31 13.06 0.15
N ALA A 226 6.63 12.85 0.21
CA ALA A 226 7.19 11.52 -0.01
C ALA A 226 6.91 10.58 1.17
N CYS A 227 6.78 11.11 2.39
CA CYS A 227 6.55 10.35 3.60
C CYS A 227 5.61 11.09 4.55
N CYS A 228 4.62 10.34 5.08
CA CYS A 228 3.78 10.78 6.20
C CYS A 228 4.04 9.84 7.37
N GLU A 229 4.45 10.38 8.50
CA GLU A 229 4.68 9.68 9.76
C GLU A 229 3.45 9.83 10.66
N PHE A 230 3.00 8.74 11.26
CA PHE A 230 1.85 8.68 12.15
C PHE A 230 2.31 8.30 13.56
N ASP A 231 1.98 9.15 14.53
CA ASP A 231 2.10 8.88 15.96
C ASP A 231 0.71 8.56 16.52
N GLY A 232 0.49 7.27 16.78
CA GLY A 232 -0.80 6.78 17.27
C GLY A 232 -1.09 7.13 18.72
N ASN A 233 -0.07 7.39 19.54
CA ASN A 233 -0.24 7.76 20.93
C ASN A 233 -0.75 9.20 21.08
N HIS A 234 -0.33 10.09 20.18
CA HIS A 234 -0.71 11.50 20.20
C HIS A 234 -1.68 11.88 19.07
N HIS A 235 -2.13 10.92 18.25
CA HIS A 235 -2.99 11.15 17.08
C HIS A 235 -2.45 12.21 16.13
N ARG A 236 -1.13 12.16 15.87
CA ARG A 236 -0.42 13.17 15.11
C ARG A 236 0.04 12.59 13.78
N VAL A 237 -0.04 13.40 12.73
CA VAL A 237 0.53 13.09 11.42
C VAL A 237 1.51 14.20 11.07
N GLU A 238 2.73 13.80 10.73
CA GLU A 238 3.76 14.72 10.28
C GLU A 238 4.26 14.29 8.90
N THR A 239 4.50 15.28 8.04
CA THR A 239 5.16 15.01 6.76
C THR A 239 6.67 15.08 6.98
N SER A 240 7.41 14.12 6.45
CA SER A 240 8.86 14.13 6.56
C SER A 240 9.42 15.37 5.86
N ARG A 241 10.29 16.13 6.57
CA ARG A 241 10.92 17.35 6.06
C ARG A 241 12.01 17.12 5.01
N LEU A 242 12.18 15.89 4.53
CA LEU A 242 13.11 15.59 3.42
C LEU A 242 12.69 16.24 2.10
N ASP A 243 11.51 16.89 2.07
CA ASP A 243 10.98 17.65 0.92
C ASP A 243 11.57 19.08 0.77
N HIS A 244 12.64 19.42 1.49
CA HIS A 244 13.21 20.76 1.40
C HIS A 244 14.06 20.94 0.14
N GLY A 245 13.38 21.00 -1.04
CA GLY A 245 13.90 21.69 -2.23
C GLY A 245 15.19 21.16 -2.87
N GLY A 246 15.72 20.04 -2.40
CA GLY A 246 16.86 19.36 -2.99
C GLY A 246 16.43 18.11 -3.72
N GLU A 247 16.85 17.94 -4.96
CA GLU A 247 16.78 16.64 -5.64
C GLU A 247 17.55 15.63 -4.80
N ILE A 248 16.87 14.85 -3.97
CA ILE A 248 17.48 13.70 -3.31
C ILE A 248 17.68 12.65 -4.40
N ARG A 249 18.87 12.63 -4.96
CA ARG A 249 19.27 11.54 -5.85
C ARG A 249 19.44 10.29 -5.00
N CYS A 250 18.54 9.34 -5.20
CA CYS A 250 18.64 8.04 -4.54
C CYS A 250 19.92 7.33 -5.01
N SER A 251 20.80 6.97 -4.05
CA SER A 251 22.02 6.21 -4.32
C SER A 251 21.84 4.71 -4.22
N HIS A 252 20.65 4.25 -3.76
CA HIS A 252 20.36 2.83 -3.56
C HIS A 252 19.87 2.12 -4.83
N PHE A 253 19.48 2.88 -5.84
CA PHE A 253 19.08 2.36 -7.15
C PHE A 253 19.97 2.98 -8.23
N SER A 254 20.71 2.15 -8.92
CA SER A 254 21.50 2.59 -10.07
C SER A 254 20.57 2.92 -11.25
N SER A 255 21.05 3.71 -12.20
CA SER A 255 20.32 4.00 -13.44
C SER A 255 19.98 2.73 -14.23
N ASP A 256 20.80 1.68 -14.10
CA ASP A 256 20.65 0.40 -14.79
C ASP A 256 19.58 -0.50 -14.14
N GLU A 257 19.16 -0.18 -12.93
CA GLU A 257 18.10 -0.87 -12.20
C GLU A 257 16.72 -0.22 -12.36
N LEU A 258 16.68 1.00 -12.93
CA LEU A 258 15.46 1.73 -13.22
C LEU A 258 14.98 1.46 -14.63
N GLY A 259 13.71 1.14 -14.75
CA GLY A 259 13.08 0.83 -16.03
C GLY A 259 13.37 -0.59 -16.52
N ASP A 260 12.49 -1.08 -17.37
CA ASP A 260 12.66 -2.37 -18.01
C ASP A 260 13.59 -2.22 -19.22
N ALA A 261 14.82 -2.71 -19.11
CA ALA A 261 15.81 -2.70 -20.20
C ALA A 261 15.46 -3.69 -21.34
N PHE A 262 14.37 -4.46 -21.20
CA PHE A 262 13.98 -5.45 -22.19
C PHE A 262 13.12 -4.84 -23.28
N PHE A 263 13.73 -4.48 -24.40
CA PHE A 263 13.06 -4.14 -25.66
C PHE A 263 12.57 -5.42 -26.38
N GLY A 264 11.86 -6.27 -25.68
CA GLY A 264 11.15 -7.39 -26.30
C GLY A 264 9.92 -6.87 -27.04
N ARG A 265 9.72 -7.33 -28.30
CA ARG A 265 8.43 -7.10 -28.97
C ARG A 265 7.32 -7.58 -28.05
N ARG A 266 6.40 -6.70 -27.72
CA ARG A 266 5.15 -7.12 -27.05
C ARG A 266 4.50 -8.17 -27.94
N PRO A 267 4.11 -9.33 -27.41
CA PRO A 267 3.36 -10.32 -28.17
C PRO A 267 2.00 -9.75 -28.62
#